data_e880a20dcd24aabe7a81cfe179d11c4d
#
_entry.id   e880a20dcd24aabe7a81cfe179d11c4d
#
_cell.length_a   1.000
_cell.length_b   1.000
_cell.length_c   1.000
_cell.angle_alpha   90.00
_cell.angle_beta   90.00
_cell.angle_gamma   90.00
#
_symmetry.space_group_name_H-M   'P 1'
#
loop_
_entity.id
_entity.type
_entity.pdbx_description
1 polymer ?
#
loop_
_entity_poly.entity_id
_entity_poly.type
_entity_poly.pdbx_seq_one_letter_code
_entity_poly.pdbx_strand_id
1 'polypeptide(L)' 'MKVYFNNSCKICRSEINLYKKENIEEIDWIDITNNLNAEKETTKKDKELLRRLHVKDGSRVIEGAEAFLFVWKKIPKYNF' A
#
# COMPACT_ATOMS: atom_id res chain seq x y z
N MET A 1 2.21 7.39 -6.76
CA MET A 1 2.62 6.52 -5.63
C MET A 1 1.82 5.24 -5.65
N LYS A 2 2.49 4.11 -5.62
CA LYS A 2 1.83 2.80 -5.59
C LYS A 2 1.79 2.26 -4.17
N VAL A 3 0.62 1.79 -3.74
CA VAL A 3 0.44 1.21 -2.41
C VAL A 3 0.02 -0.26 -2.57
N TYR A 4 0.85 -1.15 -2.08
CA TYR A 4 0.64 -2.60 -2.17
C TYR A 4 0.05 -3.11 -0.87
N PHE A 5 -1.14 -3.67 -0.95
CA PHE A 5 -1.88 -4.11 0.23
C PHE A 5 -2.39 -5.55 0.07
N ASN A 6 -2.61 -6.20 1.19
CA ASN A 6 -3.12 -7.58 1.23
C ASN A 6 -4.65 -7.57 1.35
N ASN A 7 -5.33 -7.77 0.22
CA ASN A 7 -6.80 -7.79 0.20
C ASN A 7 -7.40 -9.04 0.85
N SER A 8 -6.60 -10.06 1.09
CA SER A 8 -7.08 -11.27 1.78
C SER A 8 -7.13 -11.10 3.31
N CYS A 9 -6.48 -10.08 3.83
CA CYS A 9 -6.52 -9.76 5.24
C CYS A 9 -7.73 -8.86 5.52
N LYS A 10 -8.69 -9.34 6.30
CA LYS A 10 -9.93 -8.64 6.56
C LYS A 10 -9.72 -7.26 7.22
N ILE A 11 -8.84 -7.20 8.19
CA ILE A 11 -8.53 -5.95 8.91
C ILE A 11 -7.81 -4.97 7.98
N CYS A 12 -6.81 -5.46 7.23
CA CYS A 12 -6.05 -4.64 6.28
C CYS A 12 -6.98 -4.08 5.19
N ARG A 13 -7.86 -4.92 4.67
CA ARG A 13 -8.82 -4.51 3.63
C ARG A 13 -9.75 -3.41 4.12
N SER A 14 -10.25 -3.53 5.34
CA SER A 14 -11.14 -2.53 5.94
C SER A 14 -10.45 -1.17 6.04
N GLU A 15 -9.21 -1.16 6.50
CA GLU A 15 -8.39 0.04 6.63
C GLU A 15 -8.16 0.69 5.27
N ILE A 16 -7.75 -0.10 4.28
CA ILE A 16 -7.49 0.40 2.93
C ILE A 16 -8.77 0.92 2.28
N ASN A 17 -9.90 0.28 2.52
CA ASN A 17 -11.18 0.75 1.97
C ASN A 17 -11.56 2.13 2.51
N LEU A 18 -11.23 2.43 3.76
CA LEU A 18 -11.42 3.76 4.32
C LEU A 18 -10.58 4.80 3.57
N TYR A 19 -9.33 4.46 3.27
CA TYR A 19 -8.45 5.37 2.53
C TYR A 19 -8.90 5.57 1.08
N LYS A 20 -9.38 4.51 0.42
CA LYS A 20 -9.85 4.58 -0.95
C LYS A 20 -11.03 5.55 -1.11
N LYS A 21 -11.85 5.71 -0.08
CA LYS A 21 -12.99 6.64 -0.11
C LYS A 21 -12.57 8.09 -0.28
N GLU A 22 -11.32 8.41 0.04
CA GLU A 22 -10.80 9.79 -0.09
C GLU A 22 -10.47 10.15 -1.53
N ASN A 23 -10.47 9.18 -2.45
CA ASN A 23 -10.26 9.40 -3.90
C ASN A 23 -9.00 10.21 -4.23
N ILE A 24 -7.87 9.81 -3.69
CA ILE A 24 -6.60 10.49 -3.94
C ILE A 24 -6.01 9.97 -5.26
N GLU A 25 -5.98 10.81 -6.28
CA GLU A 25 -5.49 10.44 -7.61
C GLU A 25 -4.03 10.01 -7.62
N GLU A 26 -3.23 10.55 -6.73
CA GLU A 26 -1.80 10.25 -6.64
C GLU A 26 -1.50 8.85 -6.15
N ILE A 27 -2.50 8.18 -5.54
CA ILE A 27 -2.34 6.84 -4.98
C ILE A 27 -2.94 5.80 -5.91
N ASP A 28 -2.10 4.85 -6.31
CA ASP A 28 -2.49 3.69 -7.09
C ASP A 28 -2.51 2.48 -6.16
N TRP A 29 -3.69 1.97 -5.87
CA TRP A 29 -3.88 0.87 -4.91
C TRP A 29 -3.74 -0.47 -5.61
N ILE A 30 -2.80 -1.30 -5.16
CA ILE A 30 -2.48 -2.58 -5.79
C ILE A 30 -2.69 -3.71 -4.80
N ASP A 31 -3.61 -4.62 -5.13
CA ASP A 31 -3.82 -5.85 -4.39
C ASP A 31 -2.68 -6.82 -4.73
N ILE A 32 -1.98 -7.30 -3.71
CA ILE A 32 -0.82 -8.17 -3.90
C ILE A 32 -1.19 -9.66 -3.96
N THR A 33 -2.44 -10.00 -3.73
CA THR A 33 -2.86 -11.42 -3.79
C THR A 33 -2.77 -11.92 -5.23
N ASN A 34 -2.01 -13.01 -5.42
CA ASN A 34 -1.77 -13.60 -6.74
C ASN A 34 -1.25 -12.60 -7.77
N ASN A 35 -0.35 -11.72 -7.35
CA ASN A 35 0.17 -10.63 -8.19
C ASN A 35 1.69 -10.72 -8.34
N LEU A 36 2.13 -11.41 -9.39
CA LEU A 36 3.56 -11.57 -9.68
C LEU A 36 4.22 -10.25 -10.07
N ASN A 37 3.47 -9.33 -10.69
CA ASN A 37 4.01 -8.03 -11.06
C ASN A 37 4.39 -7.21 -9.82
N ALA A 38 3.63 -7.33 -8.75
CA ALA A 38 3.95 -6.65 -7.50
C ALA A 38 5.30 -7.10 -6.95
N GLU A 39 5.61 -8.39 -7.04
CA GLU A 39 6.91 -8.91 -6.61
C GLU A 39 8.04 -8.32 -7.44
N LYS A 40 7.85 -8.22 -8.76
CA LYS A 40 8.84 -7.66 -9.66
C LYS A 40 9.06 -6.17 -9.42
N GLU A 41 7.97 -5.42 -9.25
CA GLU A 41 8.02 -3.97 -9.05
C GLU A 41 8.70 -3.59 -7.74
N THR A 42 8.45 -4.36 -6.68
CA THR A 42 8.96 -4.06 -5.34
C THR A 42 10.28 -4.77 -5.03
N THR A 43 10.66 -5.78 -5.82
CA THR A 43 11.75 -6.71 -5.54
C THR A 43 11.57 -7.43 -4.20
N LYS A 44 10.34 -7.49 -3.71
CA LYS A 44 9.99 -8.19 -2.48
C LYS A 44 9.28 -9.50 -2.81
N LYS A 45 9.46 -10.48 -1.95
CA LYS A 45 8.80 -11.77 -2.10
C LYS A 45 7.36 -11.70 -1.61
N ASP A 46 6.53 -12.61 -2.11
CA ASP A 46 5.13 -12.70 -1.75
C ASP A 46 4.90 -12.71 -0.24
N LYS A 47 5.69 -13.46 0.50
CA LYS A 47 5.58 -13.52 1.97
C LYS A 47 5.73 -12.15 2.63
N GLU A 48 6.67 -11.35 2.15
CA GLU A 48 6.91 -10.01 2.69
C GLU A 48 5.76 -9.08 2.36
N LEU A 49 5.26 -9.15 1.11
CA LEU A 49 4.15 -8.33 0.64
C LEU A 49 2.86 -8.63 1.41
N LEU A 50 2.63 -9.90 1.75
CA LEU A 50 1.45 -10.30 2.51
C LEU A 50 1.48 -9.85 3.96
N ARG A 51 2.66 -9.67 4.52
CA ARG A 51 2.84 -9.39 5.95
C ARG A 51 2.77 -7.92 6.30
N ARG A 52 3.11 -7.03 5.37
CA ARG A 52 3.25 -5.60 5.64
C ARG A 52 2.73 -4.77 4.49
N LEU A 53 2.29 -3.57 4.80
CA LEU A 53 1.97 -2.58 3.79
C LEU A 53 3.27 -2.13 3.12
N HIS A 54 3.26 -2.03 1.79
CA HIS A 54 4.39 -1.51 1.03
C HIS A 54 3.96 -0.33 0.19
N VAL A 55 4.83 0.66 0.07
CA VAL A 55 4.63 1.82 -0.78
C VAL A 55 5.83 1.94 -1.70
N LYS A 56 5.57 2.14 -2.99
CA LYS A 56 6.62 2.46 -3.95
C LYS A 56 6.44 3.91 -4.39
N ASP A 57 7.44 4.73 -4.09
CA ASP A 57 7.47 6.13 -4.46
C ASP A 57 8.73 6.37 -5.28
N GLY A 58 8.55 6.51 -6.61
CA GLY A 58 9.67 6.50 -7.53
C GLY A 58 10.36 5.14 -7.50
N SER A 59 11.66 5.14 -7.18
CA SER A 59 12.44 3.89 -7.06
C SER A 59 12.52 3.36 -5.63
N ARG A 60 11.98 4.11 -4.65
CA ARG A 60 12.01 3.72 -3.24
C ARG A 60 10.85 2.81 -2.89
N VAL A 61 11.15 1.76 -2.14
CA VAL A 61 10.14 0.86 -1.58
C VAL A 61 10.21 0.98 -0.06
N ILE A 62 9.07 1.35 0.54
CA ILE A 62 8.95 1.60 1.98
C ILE A 62 7.93 0.61 2.52
N GLU A 63 8.18 0.08 3.71
CA GLU A 63 7.31 -0.93 4.30
C GLU A 63 6.95 -0.66 5.75
N GLY A 64 5.87 -1.29 6.21
CA GLY A 64 5.45 -1.27 7.60
C GLY A 64 4.89 0.08 8.02
N ALA A 65 5.20 0.49 9.24
CA ALA A 65 4.69 1.74 9.82
C ALA A 65 5.05 2.97 8.99
N GLU A 66 6.26 3.00 8.44
CA GLU A 66 6.71 4.10 7.59
C GLU A 66 5.84 4.21 6.33
N ALA A 67 5.42 3.07 5.76
CA ALA A 67 4.54 3.07 4.61
C ALA A 67 3.18 3.71 4.94
N PHE A 68 2.63 3.43 6.12
CA PHE A 68 1.39 4.07 6.56
C PHE A 68 1.56 5.59 6.66
N LEU A 69 2.69 6.05 7.18
CA LEU A 69 2.96 7.49 7.27
C LEU A 69 2.97 8.14 5.90
N PHE A 70 3.55 7.49 4.90
CA PHE A 70 3.54 7.98 3.52
C PHE A 70 2.12 8.08 2.97
N VAL A 71 1.28 7.08 3.20
CA VAL A 71 -0.11 7.10 2.77
C VAL A 71 -0.85 8.25 3.45
N TRP A 72 -0.73 8.38 4.77
CA TRP A 72 -1.43 9.41 5.53
C TRP A 72 -1.05 10.82 5.09
N LYS A 73 0.20 11.04 4.71
CA LYS A 73 0.65 12.36 4.21
C LYS A 73 -0.07 12.75 2.92
N LYS A 74 -0.49 11.79 2.13
CA LYS A 74 -1.19 12.05 0.87
C LYS A 74 -2.69 12.26 1.06
N ILE A 75 -3.24 11.88 2.18
CA ILE A 75 -4.67 11.99 2.47
C ILE A 75 -4.89 13.16 3.42
N PRO A 76 -5.52 14.27 2.97
CA PRO A 76 -5.67 15.49 3.80
C PRO A 76 -6.31 15.22 5.16
N LYS A 77 -7.28 14.31 5.22
CA LYS A 77 -7.98 13.94 6.45
C LYS A 77 -7.04 13.41 7.53
N TYR A 78 -5.96 12.74 7.13
CA TYR A 78 -4.99 12.12 8.05
C TYR A 78 -3.68 12.90 8.14
N ASN A 79 -3.58 14.02 7.47
CA ASN A 79 -2.37 14.84 7.46
C ASN A 79 -2.50 15.95 8.52
N PHE A 80 -1.86 15.75 9.65
CA PHE A 80 -1.88 16.71 10.75
C PHE A 80 -0.71 17.66 10.68
#